data_816e6c3fefabe6918bf174cec4e0423d
#
_entry.id   816e6c3fefabe6918bf174cec4e0423d
#
_cell.length_a   1.000
_cell.length_b   1.000
_cell.length_c   1.000
_cell.angle_alpha   90.00
_cell.angle_beta   90.00
_cell.angle_gamma   90.00
#
_symmetry.space_group_name_H-M   'P 1'
#
loop_
_entity.id
_entity.type
_entity.pdbx_description
1 polymer ?
#
loop_
_entity_poly.entity_id
_entity_poly.type
_entity_poly.pdbx_seq_one_letter_code
_entity_poly.pdbx_strand_id
1 'polypeptide(L)'
;MSFADLVDDMDKMLMSSLNDGQGDYLSSDGAVLAAGLDIILDKEVERLDEVRGLIDRMATITVRRSLLRPFDRRGAFRLDPATWRADGKTWHIDGIAADDGHLITFYVVP
;
A
#
# COMPACT_ATOMS: atom_id res chain seq x y z
N MET A 1 -5.98 14.33 24.85
CA MET A 1 -5.91 13.58 23.59
C MET A 1 -6.73 14.31 22.53
N SER A 2 -6.16 14.60 21.39
CA SER A 2 -6.89 15.25 20.29
C SER A 2 -7.71 14.24 19.51
N PHE A 3 -8.69 14.71 18.74
CA PHE A 3 -9.48 13.85 17.85
C PHE A 3 -8.60 13.14 16.81
N ALA A 4 -7.60 13.85 16.29
CA ALA A 4 -6.66 13.29 15.31
C ALA A 4 -5.84 12.13 15.90
N ASP A 5 -5.41 12.23 17.16
CA ASP A 5 -4.68 11.13 17.84
C ASP A 5 -5.58 9.92 18.02
N LEU A 6 -6.85 10.12 18.35
CA LEU A 6 -7.81 9.03 18.51
C LEU A 6 -8.05 8.28 17.18
N VAL A 7 -8.21 9.01 16.08
CA VAL A 7 -8.39 8.43 14.76
C VAL A 7 -7.14 7.66 14.32
N ASP A 8 -5.95 8.19 14.58
CA ASP A 8 -4.69 7.53 14.24
C ASP A 8 -4.51 6.22 15.02
N ASP A 9 -4.87 6.20 16.29
CA ASP A 9 -4.86 4.98 17.12
C ASP A 9 -5.84 3.92 16.60
N MET A 10 -7.03 4.34 16.18
CA MET A 10 -8.02 3.43 15.58
C MET A 10 -7.50 2.81 14.27
N ASP A 11 -6.90 3.60 13.39
CA ASP A 11 -6.34 3.12 12.14
C ASP A 11 -5.19 2.14 12.39
N LYS A 12 -4.34 2.41 13.37
CA LYS A 12 -3.27 1.51 13.78
C LYS A 12 -3.80 0.15 14.25
N MET A 13 -4.83 0.15 15.07
CA MET A 13 -5.46 -1.08 15.54
C MET A 13 -6.11 -1.85 14.39
N LEU A 14 -6.79 -1.16 13.48
CA LEU A 14 -7.42 -1.76 12.32
C LEU A 14 -6.38 -2.43 11.43
N MET A 15 -5.30 -1.76 11.09
CA MET A 15 -4.22 -2.32 10.26
C MET A 15 -3.55 -3.51 10.93
N SER A 16 -3.29 -3.46 12.24
CA SER A 16 -2.71 -4.59 12.98
C SER A 16 -3.61 -5.81 12.96
N SER A 17 -4.93 -5.62 12.91
CA SER A 17 -5.91 -6.72 12.92
C SER A 17 -6.17 -7.29 11.53
N LEU A 18 -6.05 -6.47 10.48
CA LEU A 18 -6.49 -6.80 9.11
C LEU A 18 -5.33 -6.95 8.12
N ASN A 19 -4.09 -6.66 8.51
CA ASN A 19 -2.97 -6.76 7.59
C ASN A 19 -2.75 -8.22 7.14
N ASP A 20 -2.33 -8.37 5.88
CA ASP A 20 -1.94 -9.66 5.32
C ASP A 20 -0.49 -10.01 5.64
N GLY A 21 0.30 -9.04 6.05
CA GLY A 21 1.70 -9.18 6.40
C GLY A 21 2.40 -7.83 6.39
N GLN A 22 3.72 -7.84 6.43
CA GLN A 22 4.54 -6.65 6.46
C GLN A 22 5.44 -6.55 5.22
N GLY A 23 5.83 -5.34 4.88
CA GLY A 23 6.75 -5.08 3.78
C GLY A 23 7.46 -3.75 3.94
N ASP A 24 8.37 -3.48 3.03
CA ASP A 24 9.16 -2.25 3.00
C ASP A 24 8.66 -1.31 1.91
N TYR A 25 8.68 -0.02 2.19
CA TYR A 25 8.39 1.01 1.20
C TYR A 25 9.72 1.54 0.64
N LEU A 26 9.84 1.52 -0.68
CA LEU A 26 11.04 1.92 -1.40
C LEU A 26 10.79 3.20 -2.20
N SER A 27 11.85 4.00 -2.36
CA SER A 27 11.86 5.12 -3.31
C SER A 27 11.95 4.60 -4.75
N SER A 28 11.80 5.51 -5.71
CA SER A 28 11.92 5.18 -7.14
C SER A 28 13.30 4.66 -7.53
N ASP A 29 14.34 4.99 -6.77
CA ASP A 29 15.70 4.50 -6.97
C ASP A 29 16.04 3.24 -6.15
N GLY A 30 15.09 2.70 -5.40
CA GLY A 30 15.22 1.47 -4.64
C GLY A 30 15.70 1.64 -3.20
N ALA A 31 15.85 2.86 -2.70
CA ALA A 31 16.21 3.10 -1.31
C ALA A 31 15.02 2.82 -0.37
N VAL A 32 15.30 2.19 0.78
CA VAL A 32 14.25 1.93 1.77
C VAL A 32 13.88 3.24 2.48
N LEU A 33 12.63 3.67 2.30
CA LEU A 33 12.08 4.87 2.93
C LEU A 33 11.38 4.55 4.26
N ALA A 34 10.77 3.38 4.36
CA ALA A 34 10.14 2.88 5.58
C ALA A 34 10.17 1.35 5.56
N ALA A 35 10.40 0.75 6.70
CA ALA A 35 10.51 -0.70 6.84
C ALA A 35 9.47 -1.25 7.79
N GLY A 36 9.07 -2.51 7.59
CA GLY A 36 8.16 -3.22 8.48
C GLY A 36 6.76 -2.64 8.54
N LEU A 37 6.24 -2.13 7.42
CA LEU A 37 4.89 -1.60 7.33
C LEU A 37 3.86 -2.73 7.31
N ASP A 38 2.77 -2.56 8.05
CA ASP A 38 1.59 -3.42 7.91
C ASP A 38 0.93 -3.16 6.55
N ILE A 39 0.71 -4.22 5.78
CA ILE A 39 0.23 -4.14 4.40
C ILE A 39 -1.01 -5.00 4.21
N ILE A 40 -2.00 -4.45 3.53
CA ILE A 40 -3.14 -5.20 2.98
C ILE A 40 -2.97 -5.26 1.47
N LEU A 41 -2.83 -6.48 0.94
CA LEU A 41 -2.71 -6.73 -0.50
C LEU A 41 -4.02 -7.31 -1.02
N ASP A 42 -4.61 -6.68 -2.02
CA ASP A 42 -5.78 -7.18 -2.74
C ASP A 42 -5.43 -7.31 -4.23
N LYS A 43 -5.55 -8.50 -4.79
CA LYS A 43 -5.17 -8.79 -6.17
C LYS A 43 -6.35 -8.80 -7.15
N GLU A 44 -7.56 -8.54 -6.67
CA GLU A 44 -8.79 -8.66 -7.48
C GLU A 44 -9.60 -7.36 -7.50
N VAL A 45 -8.91 -6.22 -7.57
CA VAL A 45 -9.56 -4.92 -7.65
C VAL A 45 -9.80 -4.55 -9.11
N GLU A 46 -11.02 -4.14 -9.44
CA GLU A 46 -11.35 -3.64 -10.76
C GLU A 46 -10.94 -2.18 -10.91
N ARG A 47 -10.28 -1.87 -12.03
CA ARG A 47 -9.93 -0.52 -12.41
C ARG A 47 -10.50 -0.23 -13.78
N LEU A 48 -11.32 0.82 -13.88
CA LEU A 48 -11.86 1.27 -15.16
C LEU A 48 -10.83 2.09 -15.91
N ASP A 49 -10.47 1.65 -17.11
CA ASP A 49 -9.69 2.45 -18.05
C ASP A 49 -10.65 3.30 -18.88
N GLU A 50 -10.78 4.58 -18.50
CA GLU A 50 -11.73 5.49 -19.16
C GLU A 50 -11.37 5.78 -20.63
N VAL A 51 -10.09 5.67 -20.98
CA VAL A 51 -9.62 5.92 -22.36
C VAL A 51 -10.03 4.78 -23.28
N ARG A 52 -9.87 3.53 -22.82
CA ARG A 52 -10.19 2.34 -23.62
C ARG A 52 -11.56 1.75 -23.32
N GLY A 53 -12.24 2.23 -22.28
CA GLY A 53 -13.53 1.71 -21.85
C GLY A 53 -13.47 0.29 -21.31
N LEU A 54 -12.30 -0.18 -20.90
CA LEU A 54 -12.08 -1.53 -20.40
C LEU A 54 -11.97 -1.55 -18.89
N ILE A 55 -12.42 -2.65 -18.28
CA ILE A 55 -12.22 -2.91 -16.85
C ILE A 55 -11.08 -3.92 -16.73
N ASP A 56 -9.98 -3.50 -16.10
CA ASP A 56 -8.86 -4.36 -15.80
C ASP A 56 -8.88 -4.78 -14.33
N ARG A 57 -8.36 -5.97 -14.05
CA ARG A 57 -8.11 -6.40 -12.67
C ARG A 57 -6.70 -6.00 -12.28
N MET A 58 -6.61 -5.29 -11.15
CA MET A 58 -5.36 -4.76 -10.63
C MET A 58 -5.13 -5.25 -9.22
N ALA A 59 -3.86 -5.31 -8.82
CA ALA A 59 -3.50 -5.45 -7.42
C ALA A 59 -3.48 -4.08 -6.75
N THR A 60 -3.85 -4.04 -5.48
CA THR A 60 -3.72 -2.84 -4.65
C THR A 60 -2.99 -3.16 -3.35
N ILE A 61 -2.27 -2.17 -2.83
CA ILE A 61 -1.65 -2.21 -1.51
C ILE A 61 -2.20 -1.05 -0.69
N THR A 62 -2.71 -1.36 0.50
CA THR A 62 -3.20 -0.38 1.46
C THR A 62 -2.25 -0.31 2.64
N VAL A 63 -1.84 0.90 3.01
CA VAL A 63 -0.96 1.18 4.14
C VAL A 63 -1.42 2.43 4.89
N ARG A 64 -0.91 2.63 6.11
CA ARG A 64 -1.13 3.87 6.85
C ARG A 64 -0.31 4.99 6.23
N ARG A 65 -0.98 6.06 5.81
CA ARG A 65 -0.35 7.19 5.13
C ARG A 65 0.73 7.88 5.97
N SER A 66 0.53 7.98 7.28
CA SER A 66 1.49 8.63 8.19
C SER A 66 2.87 7.94 8.22
N LEU A 67 2.95 6.67 7.80
CA LEU A 67 4.19 5.91 7.76
C LEU A 67 4.99 6.12 6.47
N LEU A 68 4.40 6.75 5.46
CA LEU A 68 5.03 7.00 4.17
C LEU A 68 5.74 8.36 4.17
N ARG A 69 6.91 8.42 4.80
CA ARG A 69 7.72 9.63 4.90
C ARG A 69 9.19 9.33 4.64
N PRO A 70 9.81 9.94 3.62
CA PRO A 70 9.19 10.80 2.59
C PRO A 70 8.27 10.04 1.65
N PHE A 71 7.32 10.74 1.04
CA PHE A 71 6.36 10.14 0.12
C PHE A 71 6.88 10.22 -1.32
N ASP A 72 6.96 9.07 -2.00
CA ASP A 72 7.38 8.96 -3.39
C ASP A 72 6.31 8.21 -4.20
N ARG A 73 5.63 8.92 -5.09
CA ARG A 73 4.58 8.35 -5.95
C ARG A 73 5.08 7.32 -6.95
N ARG A 74 6.37 7.32 -7.23
CA ARG A 74 7.03 6.36 -8.13
C ARG A 74 7.75 5.27 -7.37
N GLY A 75 7.48 5.16 -6.09
CA GLY A 75 8.08 4.16 -5.24
C GLY A 75 7.52 2.76 -5.48
N ALA A 76 7.88 1.87 -4.57
CA ALA A 76 7.49 0.48 -4.63
C ALA A 76 7.34 -0.11 -3.23
N PHE A 77 6.70 -1.26 -3.13
CA PHE A 77 6.63 -2.05 -1.91
C PHE A 77 7.33 -3.37 -2.13
N ARG A 78 8.26 -3.71 -1.25
CA ARG A 78 8.99 -4.98 -1.29
C ARG A 78 8.40 -5.92 -0.24
N LEU A 79 7.80 -7.02 -0.70
CA LEU A 79 7.22 -8.04 0.13
C LEU A 79 8.17 -9.23 0.21
N ASP A 80 8.43 -9.72 1.44
CA ASP A 80 9.36 -10.82 1.69
C ASP A 80 8.76 -12.14 1.19
N PRO A 81 9.44 -12.89 0.30
CA PRO A 81 8.98 -14.20 -0.15
C PRO A 81 8.80 -15.21 0.98
N ALA A 82 9.54 -15.09 2.08
CA ALA A 82 9.38 -15.99 3.22
C ALA A 82 8.00 -15.86 3.88
N THR A 83 7.42 -14.65 3.88
CA THR A 83 6.09 -14.36 4.46
C THR A 83 4.98 -14.41 3.41
N TRP A 84 5.22 -13.82 2.24
CA TRP A 84 4.20 -13.62 1.21
C TRP A 84 4.17 -14.71 0.14
N ARG A 85 5.15 -15.59 0.10
CA ARG A 85 5.27 -16.70 -0.87
C ARG A 85 5.25 -16.19 -2.32
N ALA A 86 4.25 -16.58 -3.10
CA ALA A 86 4.13 -16.17 -4.50
C ALA A 86 3.96 -14.65 -4.69
N ASP A 87 3.43 -13.95 -3.67
CA ASP A 87 3.27 -12.50 -3.68
C ASP A 87 4.50 -11.76 -3.15
N GLY A 88 5.51 -12.49 -2.66
CA GLY A 88 6.76 -11.95 -2.14
C GLY A 88 7.68 -11.46 -3.25
N LYS A 89 7.45 -10.24 -3.70
CA LYS A 89 8.19 -9.58 -4.76
C LYS A 89 8.12 -8.06 -4.55
N THR A 90 8.78 -7.31 -5.42
CA THR A 90 8.64 -5.86 -5.45
C THR A 90 7.44 -5.47 -6.30
N TRP A 91 6.52 -4.73 -5.68
CA TRP A 91 5.31 -4.21 -6.32
C TRP A 91 5.48 -2.72 -6.56
N HIS A 92 5.46 -2.31 -7.82
CA HIS A 92 5.65 -0.91 -8.20
C HIS A 92 4.33 -0.14 -8.18
N ILE A 93 4.35 1.08 -7.66
CA ILE A 93 3.17 1.94 -7.61
C ILE A 93 2.81 2.40 -9.03
N ASP A 94 1.55 2.15 -9.41
CA ASP A 94 1.00 2.53 -10.72
C ASP A 94 -0.07 3.64 -10.62
N GLY A 95 -0.45 4.02 -9.44
CA GLY A 95 -1.42 5.08 -9.20
C GLY A 95 -2.01 5.02 -7.80
N ILE A 96 -2.83 5.99 -7.47
CA ILE A 96 -3.53 6.04 -6.18
C ILE A 96 -4.98 5.63 -6.43
N ALA A 97 -5.43 4.57 -5.75
CA ALA A 97 -6.81 4.09 -5.83
C ALA A 97 -7.71 4.84 -4.86
N ALA A 98 -7.23 5.11 -3.64
CA ALA A 98 -7.98 5.81 -2.61
C ALA A 98 -7.02 6.44 -1.59
N ASP A 99 -7.40 7.57 -1.03
CA ASP A 99 -6.64 8.27 0.01
C ASP A 99 -7.64 9.05 0.87
N ASP A 100 -7.85 8.61 2.10
CA ASP A 100 -8.73 9.29 3.05
C ASP A 100 -7.97 10.16 4.06
N GLY A 101 -6.65 10.32 3.86
CA GLY A 101 -5.77 11.05 4.78
C GLY A 101 -5.19 10.20 5.91
N HIS A 102 -5.73 9.03 6.17
CA HIS A 102 -5.27 8.08 7.21
C HIS A 102 -4.75 6.78 6.60
N LEU A 103 -5.53 6.17 5.72
CA LEU A 103 -5.13 5.02 4.91
C LEU A 103 -5.01 5.45 3.46
N ILE A 104 -4.01 4.95 2.78
CA ILE A 104 -3.83 5.18 1.36
C ILE A 104 -3.72 3.84 0.65
N THR A 105 -4.43 3.72 -0.47
CA THR A 105 -4.44 2.54 -1.32
C THR A 105 -3.86 2.87 -2.67
N PHE A 106 -2.85 2.11 -3.07
CA PHE A 106 -2.19 2.28 -4.37
C PHE A 106 -2.56 1.13 -5.30
N TYR A 107 -2.75 1.44 -6.59
CA TYR A 107 -2.64 0.43 -7.63
C TYR A 107 -1.17 0.05 -7.78
N VAL A 108 -0.87 -1.25 -7.83
CA VAL A 108 0.50 -1.75 -7.92
C VAL A 108 0.63 -2.80 -9.01
N VAL A 109 1.82 -2.88 -9.59
CA VAL A 109 2.18 -3.88 -10.60
C VAL A 109 3.48 -4.58 -10.19
N PRO A 110 3.65 -5.88 -10.52
CA PRO A 110 4.86 -6.62 -10.19
C PRO A 110 6.09 -6.12 -10.94
#